data_3628bd53ae4d491bf1e79818605d1d1e
#
_entry.id   3628bd53ae4d491bf1e79818605d1d1e
#
_cell.length_a   1.000
_cell.length_b   1.000
_cell.length_c   1.000
_cell.angle_alpha   90.00
_cell.angle_beta   90.00
_cell.angle_gamma   90.00
#
_symmetry.space_group_name_H-M   'P 1'
#
loop_
_entity.id
_entity.type
_entity.pdbx_description
1 polymer ?
#
loop_
_entity_poly.entity_id
_entity_poly.type
_entity_poly.pdbx_seq_one_letter_code
_entity_poly.pdbx_strand_id
1 'polypeptide(L)'
;MLKEFVYRKYLRKSFRTFSCCLVYLLIFFIIFGVIYTLGADIGKESVKEYEFYYWINVVIIALGALLIYLLSYKIYFKKLKYSRVVLTDDEIMCITLNKEKIIRYEEITQIECAHFKLGIRWIKIKGKDNTIKLTVSIENIAILIKELKEKLDNKGLNNVYDSKDIYDFYKTATYSDDSWERIYELLKFIPPVLGVNVVISFIISFLIEDNNIKIIALMILVMFPILNLIFSEIILALKHLIEMKNEDYVIRMRDYQNEHRVFDAVFVILLIFISILIIYLVIKY
;
A
#
# COMPACT_ATOMS: atom_id res chain seq x y z
N MET A 1 8.28 -25.33 19.33
CA MET A 1 8.56 -23.91 19.61
C MET A 1 7.35 -23.07 19.16
N LEU A 2 6.87 -22.14 19.96
CA LEU A 2 5.67 -21.33 19.63
C LEU A 2 6.09 -20.09 18.85
N LYS A 3 5.57 -19.91 17.62
CA LYS A 3 5.81 -18.70 16.81
C LYS A 3 4.49 -17.99 16.52
N GLU A 4 4.47 -16.68 16.77
CA GLU A 4 3.30 -15.83 16.61
C GLU A 4 3.52 -14.86 15.46
N PHE A 5 2.52 -14.78 14.58
CA PHE A 5 2.45 -13.89 13.43
C PHE A 5 1.23 -12.98 13.54
N VAL A 6 1.43 -11.70 13.40
CA VAL A 6 0.40 -10.68 13.57
C VAL A 6 0.13 -9.94 12.26
N TYR A 7 -1.02 -9.27 12.17
CA TYR A 7 -1.29 -8.41 11.02
C TYR A 7 -0.37 -7.20 11.00
N ARG A 8 -0.08 -6.66 9.81
CA ARG A 8 0.85 -5.55 9.59
C ARG A 8 0.52 -4.35 10.46
N LYS A 9 1.56 -3.66 10.92
CA LYS A 9 1.50 -2.56 11.88
C LYS A 9 0.52 -1.45 11.46
N TYR A 10 0.45 -1.10 10.17
CA TYR A 10 -0.46 -0.07 9.68
C TYR A 10 -1.94 -0.49 9.80
N LEU A 11 -2.26 -1.78 9.69
CA LEU A 11 -3.62 -2.31 9.90
C LEU A 11 -3.97 -2.34 11.39
N ARG A 12 -3.01 -2.69 12.24
CA ARG A 12 -3.19 -2.71 13.71
C ARG A 12 -3.29 -1.31 14.30
N LYS A 13 -2.57 -0.33 13.73
CA LYS A 13 -2.56 1.08 14.12
C LYS A 13 -3.30 1.97 13.11
N SER A 14 -4.37 1.47 12.52
CA SER A 14 -5.11 2.11 11.43
C SER A 14 -5.55 3.55 11.74
N PHE A 15 -5.92 3.85 13.00
CA PHE A 15 -6.28 5.22 13.40
C PHE A 15 -5.14 6.21 13.19
N ARG A 16 -3.91 5.85 13.60
CA ARG A 16 -2.75 6.72 13.40
C ARG A 16 -2.46 6.94 11.92
N THR A 17 -2.51 5.87 11.13
CA THR A 17 -2.29 5.94 9.67
C THR A 17 -3.35 6.83 9.01
N PHE A 18 -4.63 6.61 9.34
CA PHE A 18 -5.72 7.43 8.82
C PHE A 18 -5.59 8.90 9.22
N SER A 19 -5.31 9.18 10.50
CA SER A 19 -5.16 10.57 10.99
C SER A 19 -4.03 11.28 10.27
N CYS A 20 -2.88 10.62 10.04
CA CYS A 20 -1.81 11.21 9.24
C CYS A 20 -2.27 11.51 7.82
N CYS A 21 -2.90 10.55 7.12
CA CYS A 21 -3.41 10.77 5.77
C CYS A 21 -4.45 11.90 5.70
N LEU A 22 -5.34 11.98 6.69
CA LEU A 22 -6.35 13.05 6.76
C LEU A 22 -5.71 14.43 6.96
N VAL A 23 -4.74 14.54 7.88
CA VAL A 23 -4.01 15.80 8.10
C VAL A 23 -3.30 16.24 6.83
N TYR A 24 -2.62 15.33 6.11
CA TYR A 24 -1.98 15.66 4.84
C TYR A 24 -2.97 16.09 3.76
N LEU A 25 -4.11 15.40 3.66
CA LEU A 25 -5.18 15.78 2.74
C LEU A 25 -5.69 17.19 3.05
N LEU A 26 -5.92 17.51 4.33
CA LEU A 26 -6.38 18.85 4.75
C LEU A 26 -5.34 19.92 4.46
N ILE A 27 -4.06 19.68 4.78
CA ILE A 27 -2.97 20.61 4.44
C ILE A 27 -2.92 20.85 2.92
N PHE A 28 -3.02 19.78 2.12
CA PHE A 28 -3.06 19.89 0.67
C PHE A 28 -4.22 20.79 0.20
N PHE A 29 -5.44 20.56 0.70
CA PHE A 29 -6.59 21.40 0.34
C PHE A 29 -6.46 22.84 0.81
N ILE A 30 -5.87 23.09 1.99
CA ILE A 30 -5.61 24.44 2.49
C ILE A 30 -4.65 25.16 1.54
N ILE A 31 -3.51 24.54 1.21
CA ILE A 31 -2.52 25.14 0.31
C ILE A 31 -3.14 25.37 -1.08
N PHE A 32 -3.86 24.40 -1.62
CA PHE A 32 -4.55 24.54 -2.90
C PHE A 32 -5.58 25.66 -2.90
N GLY A 33 -6.38 25.77 -1.83
CA GLY A 33 -7.35 26.87 -1.67
C GLY A 33 -6.68 28.23 -1.63
N VAL A 34 -5.57 28.37 -0.87
CA VAL A 34 -4.80 29.62 -0.80
C VAL A 34 -4.22 29.99 -2.18
N ILE A 35 -3.65 29.03 -2.92
CA ILE A 35 -3.11 29.27 -4.26
C ILE A 35 -4.23 29.71 -5.22
N TYR A 36 -5.38 29.03 -5.16
CA TYR A 36 -6.52 29.36 -6.00
C TYR A 36 -7.03 30.78 -5.71
N THR A 37 -7.17 31.16 -4.45
CA THR A 37 -7.66 32.50 -4.05
C THR A 37 -6.68 33.62 -4.41
N LEU A 38 -5.36 33.37 -4.30
CA LEU A 38 -4.33 34.33 -4.71
C LEU A 38 -4.22 34.47 -6.24
N GLY A 39 -4.55 33.42 -7.00
CA GLY A 39 -4.55 33.44 -8.47
C GLY A 39 -5.84 33.95 -9.10
N ALA A 40 -6.93 34.00 -8.33
CA ALA A 40 -8.18 34.59 -8.80
C ALA A 40 -8.11 36.10 -8.62
N ASP A 41 -8.60 36.89 -9.63
CA ASP A 41 -8.68 38.36 -9.56
C ASP A 41 -9.38 38.79 -8.27
N ILE A 42 -8.58 39.25 -7.30
CA ILE A 42 -9.03 39.69 -5.98
C ILE A 42 -9.94 40.89 -6.19
N GLY A 43 -11.27 40.72 -6.10
CA GLY A 43 -12.20 41.83 -6.18
C GLY A 43 -13.53 41.54 -6.84
N LYS A 44 -13.70 40.42 -7.51
CA LYS A 44 -15.00 40.03 -8.10
C LYS A 44 -15.89 39.37 -7.04
N GLU A 45 -17.14 39.85 -6.89
CA GLU A 45 -18.13 39.25 -5.95
C GLU A 45 -18.30 37.71 -6.16
N SER A 46 -18.19 37.26 -7.41
CA SER A 46 -18.20 35.83 -7.75
C SER A 46 -17.13 35.01 -7.08
N VAL A 47 -15.94 35.56 -6.77
CA VAL A 47 -14.83 34.86 -6.13
C VAL A 47 -15.18 34.47 -4.69
N LYS A 48 -15.83 35.39 -3.94
CA LYS A 48 -16.21 35.13 -2.54
C LYS A 48 -17.22 33.98 -2.40
N GLU A 49 -18.13 33.88 -3.34
CA GLU A 49 -19.11 32.80 -3.37
C GLU A 49 -18.45 31.46 -3.68
N TYR A 50 -17.53 31.39 -4.63
CA TYR A 50 -16.76 30.21 -4.95
C TYR A 50 -15.84 29.76 -3.79
N GLU A 51 -15.20 30.71 -3.08
CA GLU A 51 -14.41 30.41 -1.87
C GLU A 51 -15.26 29.74 -0.80
N PHE A 52 -16.43 30.24 -0.53
CA PHE A 52 -17.33 29.67 0.46
C PHE A 52 -17.72 28.23 0.13
N TYR A 53 -18.14 27.97 -1.11
CA TYR A 53 -18.45 26.61 -1.57
C TYR A 53 -17.23 25.67 -1.56
N TYR A 54 -16.05 26.19 -1.90
CA TYR A 54 -14.82 25.42 -1.83
C TYR A 54 -14.57 24.88 -0.42
N TRP A 55 -14.59 25.75 0.59
CA TRP A 55 -14.34 25.35 1.97
C TRP A 55 -15.43 24.43 2.53
N ILE A 56 -16.69 24.64 2.16
CA ILE A 56 -17.77 23.70 2.50
C ILE A 56 -17.47 22.31 1.94
N ASN A 57 -17.06 22.21 0.67
CA ASN A 57 -16.73 20.94 0.06
C ASN A 57 -15.54 20.25 0.76
N VAL A 58 -14.50 20.98 1.13
CA VAL A 58 -13.37 20.44 1.91
C VAL A 58 -13.84 19.85 3.23
N VAL A 59 -14.73 20.54 3.95
CA VAL A 59 -15.30 20.05 5.22
C VAL A 59 -16.15 18.80 4.98
N ILE A 60 -16.99 18.77 3.96
CA ILE A 60 -17.83 17.62 3.60
C ILE A 60 -16.96 16.40 3.27
N ILE A 61 -15.90 16.58 2.49
CA ILE A 61 -14.95 15.51 2.15
C ILE A 61 -14.26 14.99 3.40
N ALA A 62 -13.80 15.86 4.29
CA ALA A 62 -13.15 15.48 5.54
C ALA A 62 -14.09 14.68 6.47
N LEU A 63 -15.33 15.15 6.63
CA LEU A 63 -16.34 14.45 7.43
C LEU A 63 -16.73 13.10 6.80
N GLY A 64 -16.89 13.06 5.47
CA GLY A 64 -17.14 11.82 4.73
C GLY A 64 -16.02 10.80 4.92
N ALA A 65 -14.77 11.23 4.79
CA ALA A 65 -13.60 10.37 5.02
C ALA A 65 -13.56 9.84 6.46
N LEU A 66 -13.85 10.69 7.45
CA LEU A 66 -13.91 10.29 8.85
C LEU A 66 -15.03 9.25 9.09
N LEU A 67 -16.21 9.46 8.53
CA LEU A 67 -17.33 8.52 8.63
C LEU A 67 -16.98 7.16 8.03
N ILE A 68 -16.42 7.14 6.82
CA ILE A 68 -15.97 5.92 6.14
C ILE A 68 -14.92 5.20 6.99
N TYR A 69 -13.97 5.94 7.58
CA TYR A 69 -12.97 5.35 8.47
C TYR A 69 -13.61 4.71 9.71
N LEU A 70 -14.52 5.41 10.39
CA LEU A 70 -15.19 4.90 11.60
C LEU A 70 -15.97 3.61 11.31
N LEU A 71 -16.68 3.56 10.18
CA LEU A 71 -17.38 2.36 9.72
C LEU A 71 -16.40 1.22 9.43
N SER A 72 -15.36 1.50 8.68
CA SER A 72 -14.31 0.52 8.35
C SER A 72 -13.57 0.03 9.60
N TYR A 73 -13.32 0.91 10.56
CA TYR A 73 -12.71 0.53 11.84
C TYR A 73 -13.59 -0.44 12.62
N LYS A 74 -14.87 -0.16 12.73
CA LYS A 74 -15.82 -1.04 13.45
C LYS A 74 -15.94 -2.43 12.80
N ILE A 75 -16.02 -2.47 11.47
CA ILE A 75 -16.27 -3.70 10.73
C ILE A 75 -14.99 -4.53 10.56
N TYR A 76 -13.86 -3.88 10.27
CA TYR A 76 -12.66 -4.54 9.77
C TYR A 76 -11.43 -4.36 10.67
N PHE A 77 -10.99 -3.13 10.90
CA PHE A 77 -9.71 -2.87 11.58
C PHE A 77 -9.67 -3.31 13.03
N LYS A 78 -10.79 -3.21 13.75
CA LYS A 78 -10.90 -3.69 15.14
C LYS A 78 -10.61 -5.19 15.23
N LYS A 79 -11.09 -5.99 14.26
CA LYS A 79 -10.82 -7.43 14.22
C LYS A 79 -9.34 -7.69 13.94
N LEU A 80 -8.76 -7.02 12.93
CA LEU A 80 -7.35 -7.21 12.54
C LEU A 80 -6.37 -6.84 13.65
N LYS A 81 -6.70 -5.83 14.46
CA LYS A 81 -5.85 -5.40 15.58
C LYS A 81 -5.58 -6.53 16.58
N TYR A 82 -6.56 -7.39 16.82
CA TYR A 82 -6.49 -8.48 17.81
C TYR A 82 -6.29 -9.85 17.16
N SER A 83 -6.22 -9.92 15.83
CA SER A 83 -6.04 -11.17 15.13
C SER A 83 -4.56 -11.51 15.02
N ARG A 84 -4.24 -12.80 15.27
CA ARG A 84 -2.91 -13.38 15.17
C ARG A 84 -2.97 -14.82 14.71
N VAL A 85 -1.91 -15.28 14.10
CA VAL A 85 -1.72 -16.67 13.72
C VAL A 85 -0.57 -17.24 14.53
N VAL A 86 -0.75 -18.40 15.10
CA VAL A 86 0.25 -19.07 15.93
C VAL A 86 0.52 -20.43 15.31
N LEU A 87 1.83 -20.73 15.10
CA LEU A 87 2.29 -22.05 14.72
C LEU A 87 2.90 -22.73 15.95
N THR A 88 2.41 -23.90 16.26
CA THR A 88 3.00 -24.81 17.24
C THR A 88 3.65 -26.00 16.52
N ASP A 89 4.13 -26.99 17.24
CA ASP A 89 4.69 -28.19 16.62
C ASP A 89 3.62 -29.13 16.06
N ASP A 90 2.37 -29.03 16.55
CA ASP A 90 1.30 -29.95 16.19
C ASP A 90 0.10 -29.31 15.50
N GLU A 91 -0.05 -27.98 15.60
CA GLU A 91 -1.25 -27.31 15.13
C GLU A 91 -0.98 -25.88 14.66
N ILE A 92 -1.89 -25.37 13.84
CA ILE A 92 -2.02 -23.97 13.47
C ILE A 92 -3.26 -23.36 14.12
N MET A 93 -3.08 -22.22 14.78
CA MET A 93 -4.16 -21.49 15.43
C MET A 93 -4.35 -20.13 14.79
N CYS A 94 -5.58 -19.74 14.55
CA CYS A 94 -5.96 -18.38 14.16
C CYS A 94 -6.85 -17.78 15.23
N ILE A 95 -6.28 -16.89 16.00
CA ILE A 95 -6.96 -16.21 17.11
C ILE A 95 -7.47 -14.86 16.60
N THR A 96 -8.75 -14.62 16.75
CA THR A 96 -9.41 -13.35 16.43
C THR A 96 -10.12 -12.82 17.67
N LEU A 97 -10.65 -11.59 17.62
CA LEU A 97 -11.28 -10.93 18.76
C LEU A 97 -12.36 -11.81 19.46
N ASN A 98 -13.13 -12.59 18.70
CA ASN A 98 -14.29 -13.31 19.21
C ASN A 98 -14.27 -14.82 18.90
N LYS A 99 -13.25 -15.30 18.20
CA LYS A 99 -13.19 -16.70 17.74
C LYS A 99 -11.75 -17.15 17.71
N GLU A 100 -11.55 -18.38 18.15
CA GLU A 100 -10.34 -19.13 17.98
C GLU A 100 -10.62 -20.29 17.03
N LYS A 101 -9.76 -20.48 16.05
CA LYS A 101 -9.80 -21.61 15.14
C LYS A 101 -8.49 -22.35 15.25
N ILE A 102 -8.59 -23.61 15.59
CA ILE A 102 -7.46 -24.51 15.74
C ILE A 102 -7.61 -25.60 14.68
N ILE A 103 -6.52 -25.94 14.02
CA ILE A 103 -6.43 -27.07 13.09
C ILE A 103 -5.14 -27.80 13.41
N ARG A 104 -5.23 -29.08 13.81
CA ARG A 104 -4.07 -29.96 13.92
C ARG A 104 -3.56 -30.29 12.54
N TYR A 105 -2.25 -30.39 12.37
CA TYR A 105 -1.69 -30.68 11.04
C TYR A 105 -2.25 -31.99 10.44
N GLU A 106 -2.48 -33.00 11.26
CA GLU A 106 -3.06 -34.28 10.85
C GLU A 106 -4.53 -34.21 10.40
N GLU A 107 -5.24 -33.11 10.79
CA GLU A 107 -6.63 -32.87 10.41
C GLU A 107 -6.74 -32.03 9.15
N ILE A 108 -5.63 -31.56 8.59
CA ILE A 108 -5.63 -30.79 7.35
C ILE A 108 -6.01 -31.71 6.19
N THR A 109 -7.11 -31.37 5.53
CA THR A 109 -7.59 -32.11 4.37
C THR A 109 -7.07 -31.54 3.07
N GLN A 110 -6.92 -30.22 3.00
CA GLN A 110 -6.49 -29.52 1.80
C GLN A 110 -5.97 -28.12 2.11
N ILE A 111 -4.96 -27.68 1.36
CA ILE A 111 -4.52 -26.30 1.30
C ILE A 111 -4.80 -25.75 -0.11
N GLU A 112 -5.64 -24.74 -0.18
CA GLU A 112 -6.02 -24.07 -1.44
C GLU A 112 -5.33 -22.71 -1.53
N CYS A 113 -4.75 -22.43 -2.69
CA CYS A 113 -4.21 -21.11 -3.02
C CYS A 113 -5.10 -20.42 -4.05
N ALA A 114 -5.43 -19.15 -3.83
CA ALA A 114 -6.17 -18.39 -4.84
C ALA A 114 -5.20 -17.82 -5.87
N HIS A 115 -5.45 -18.15 -7.13
CA HIS A 115 -4.75 -17.57 -8.26
C HIS A 115 -5.50 -16.34 -8.77
N PHE A 116 -5.14 -15.14 -8.33
CA PHE A 116 -5.63 -13.91 -8.96
C PHE A 116 -4.56 -13.35 -9.89
N LYS A 117 -4.93 -12.98 -11.11
CA LYS A 117 -4.05 -12.36 -12.11
C LYS A 117 -3.39 -11.05 -11.63
N LEU A 118 -3.91 -10.43 -10.57
CA LEU A 118 -3.47 -9.14 -10.02
C LEU A 118 -2.74 -9.21 -8.66
N GLY A 119 -2.20 -10.37 -8.28
CA GLY A 119 -1.27 -10.44 -7.14
C GLY A 119 -1.90 -10.43 -5.73
N ILE A 120 -3.21 -10.30 -5.56
CA ILE A 120 -3.87 -10.48 -4.26
C ILE A 120 -4.06 -11.97 -4.05
N ARG A 121 -3.13 -12.58 -3.31
CA ARG A 121 -3.15 -14.02 -3.05
C ARG A 121 -3.51 -14.29 -1.60
N TRP A 122 -4.18 -15.39 -1.37
CA TRP A 122 -4.44 -15.95 -0.06
C TRP A 122 -4.30 -17.46 -0.08
N ILE A 123 -3.95 -18.02 1.07
CA ILE A 123 -3.98 -19.47 1.32
C ILE A 123 -5.15 -19.77 2.25
N LYS A 124 -5.87 -20.83 1.94
CA LYS A 124 -6.96 -21.36 2.74
C LYS A 124 -6.61 -22.77 3.18
N ILE A 125 -6.41 -22.93 4.49
CA ILE A 125 -6.12 -24.21 5.12
C ILE A 125 -7.45 -24.79 5.60
N LYS A 126 -7.86 -25.92 5.03
CA LYS A 126 -9.07 -26.62 5.39
C LYS A 126 -8.74 -27.78 6.33
N GLY A 127 -9.29 -27.77 7.51
CA GLY A 127 -9.35 -28.91 8.43
C GLY A 127 -10.73 -29.57 8.38
N LYS A 128 -10.95 -30.59 9.19
CA LYS A 128 -12.24 -31.29 9.29
C LYS A 128 -13.39 -30.33 9.65
N ASP A 129 -13.21 -29.52 10.70
CA ASP A 129 -14.27 -28.66 11.24
C ASP A 129 -14.02 -27.17 11.00
N ASN A 130 -12.78 -26.78 10.81
CA ASN A 130 -12.35 -25.39 10.73
C ASN A 130 -11.67 -25.08 9.40
N THR A 131 -11.70 -23.79 9.06
CA THR A 131 -10.95 -23.25 7.94
C THR A 131 -10.23 -21.99 8.37
N ILE A 132 -8.92 -21.91 8.11
CA ILE A 132 -8.06 -20.76 8.36
C ILE A 132 -7.68 -20.13 7.02
N LYS A 133 -7.82 -18.82 6.89
CA LYS A 133 -7.40 -18.05 5.72
C LYS A 133 -6.22 -17.17 6.08
N LEU A 134 -5.09 -17.35 5.38
CA LEU A 134 -3.89 -16.54 5.51
C LEU A 134 -3.78 -15.59 4.31
N THR A 135 -3.39 -14.35 4.56
CA THR A 135 -3.25 -13.32 3.53
C THR A 135 -1.91 -12.61 3.65
N VAL A 136 -1.46 -11.99 2.58
CA VAL A 136 -0.23 -11.15 2.57
C VAL A 136 -0.29 -9.93 3.51
N SER A 137 -1.41 -9.71 4.17
CA SER A 137 -1.58 -8.68 5.21
C SER A 137 -0.97 -9.06 6.57
N ILE A 138 -0.50 -10.28 6.74
CA ILE A 138 0.23 -10.76 7.93
C ILE A 138 1.70 -10.34 7.78
N GLU A 139 2.32 -9.88 8.86
CA GLU A 139 3.76 -9.60 8.91
C GLU A 139 4.56 -10.89 8.82
N ASN A 140 5.66 -10.89 8.05
CA ASN A 140 6.54 -12.04 7.85
C ASN A 140 5.79 -13.29 7.34
N ILE A 141 4.82 -13.08 6.47
CA ILE A 141 4.00 -14.16 5.92
C ILE A 141 4.84 -15.18 5.15
N ALA A 142 5.94 -14.76 4.50
CA ALA A 142 6.86 -15.68 3.82
C ALA A 142 7.49 -16.69 4.82
N ILE A 143 7.90 -16.21 5.99
CA ILE A 143 8.44 -17.06 7.05
C ILE A 143 7.37 -18.05 7.55
N LEU A 144 6.14 -17.55 7.77
CA LEU A 144 5.02 -18.38 8.20
C LEU A 144 4.78 -19.54 7.21
N ILE A 145 4.78 -19.23 5.90
CA ILE A 145 4.51 -20.24 4.85
C ILE A 145 5.64 -21.27 4.76
N LYS A 146 6.88 -20.81 4.83
CA LYS A 146 8.04 -21.71 4.86
C LYS A 146 7.96 -22.69 6.03
N GLU A 147 7.71 -22.20 7.24
CA GLU A 147 7.62 -23.03 8.43
C GLU A 147 6.41 -23.97 8.41
N LEU A 148 5.26 -23.48 7.92
CA LEU A 148 4.10 -24.32 7.73
C LEU A 148 4.41 -25.49 6.80
N LYS A 149 5.07 -25.21 5.66
CA LYS A 149 5.49 -26.26 4.71
C LYS A 149 6.45 -27.25 5.36
N GLU A 150 7.49 -26.76 6.04
CA GLU A 150 8.46 -27.62 6.73
C GLU A 150 7.79 -28.55 7.77
N LYS A 151 6.82 -28.04 8.53
CA LYS A 151 6.08 -28.84 9.51
C LYS A 151 5.19 -29.91 8.84
N LEU A 152 4.55 -29.58 7.71
CA LEU A 152 3.74 -30.53 6.94
C LEU A 152 4.62 -31.63 6.32
N ASP A 153 5.77 -31.25 5.75
CA ASP A 153 6.73 -32.20 5.15
C ASP A 153 7.28 -33.17 6.20
N ASN A 154 7.67 -32.64 7.38
CA ASN A 154 8.19 -33.45 8.49
C ASN A 154 7.15 -34.45 9.04
N LYS A 155 5.86 -34.17 8.87
CA LYS A 155 4.76 -35.07 9.25
C LYS A 155 4.30 -35.97 8.09
N GLY A 156 4.95 -35.90 6.91
CA GLY A 156 4.60 -36.71 5.73
C GLY A 156 3.28 -36.29 5.07
N LEU A 157 2.83 -35.05 5.27
CA LEU A 157 1.56 -34.51 4.78
C LEU A 157 1.72 -33.77 3.44
N ASN A 158 2.61 -34.23 2.55
CA ASN A 158 2.89 -33.56 1.26
C ASN A 158 1.72 -33.63 0.27
N ASN A 159 0.78 -34.52 0.52
CA ASN A 159 -0.41 -34.74 -0.34
C ASN A 159 -1.55 -33.74 -0.10
N VAL A 160 -1.48 -32.93 0.97
CA VAL A 160 -2.56 -31.97 1.30
C VAL A 160 -2.42 -30.64 0.57
N TYR A 161 -1.33 -30.41 -0.17
CA TYR A 161 -1.08 -29.18 -0.89
C TYR A 161 -0.40 -29.40 -2.25
N ASP A 162 -0.57 -28.49 -3.18
CA ASP A 162 0.23 -28.41 -4.41
C ASP A 162 1.50 -27.59 -4.16
N SER A 163 2.68 -28.21 -4.39
CA SER A 163 3.97 -27.56 -4.15
C SER A 163 4.18 -26.32 -4.98
N LYS A 164 3.70 -26.28 -6.24
CA LYS A 164 3.79 -25.13 -7.12
C LYS A 164 2.93 -23.97 -6.60
N ASP A 165 1.72 -24.26 -6.16
CA ASP A 165 0.78 -23.27 -5.64
C ASP A 165 1.32 -22.62 -4.36
N ILE A 166 1.85 -23.41 -3.43
CA ILE A 166 2.48 -22.88 -2.21
C ILE A 166 3.70 -22.04 -2.56
N TYR A 167 4.52 -22.49 -3.50
CA TYR A 167 5.70 -21.73 -3.91
C TYR A 167 5.33 -20.42 -4.59
N ASP A 168 4.32 -20.41 -5.46
CA ASP A 168 3.81 -19.19 -6.07
C ASP A 168 3.24 -18.20 -5.05
N PHE A 169 2.59 -18.71 -4.00
CA PHE A 169 2.19 -17.85 -2.88
C PHE A 169 3.38 -17.36 -2.08
N TYR A 170 4.38 -18.21 -1.82
CA TYR A 170 5.61 -17.84 -1.11
C TYR A 170 6.37 -16.70 -1.82
N LYS A 171 6.52 -16.76 -3.16
CA LYS A 171 7.09 -15.67 -3.96
C LYS A 171 6.33 -14.35 -3.74
N THR A 172 5.00 -14.42 -3.81
CA THR A 172 4.17 -13.22 -3.56
C THR A 172 4.28 -12.72 -2.13
N ALA A 173 4.38 -13.62 -1.16
CA ALA A 173 4.54 -13.31 0.25
C ALA A 173 5.87 -12.60 0.52
N THR A 174 6.98 -13.12 -0.02
CA THR A 174 8.31 -12.52 0.11
C THR A 174 8.34 -11.12 -0.48
N TYR A 175 7.85 -10.95 -1.71
CA TYR A 175 7.74 -9.61 -2.31
C TYR A 175 6.87 -8.67 -1.48
N SER A 176 5.74 -9.16 -0.99
CA SER A 176 4.81 -8.35 -0.19
C SER A 176 5.42 -7.90 1.13
N ASP A 177 6.23 -8.73 1.78
CA ASP A 177 6.89 -8.36 3.03
C ASP A 177 7.84 -7.17 2.80
N ASP A 178 8.68 -7.23 1.77
CA ASP A 178 9.61 -6.16 1.40
C ASP A 178 8.89 -4.90 0.90
N SER A 179 7.89 -5.06 0.00
CA SER A 179 7.14 -3.95 -0.58
C SER A 179 6.40 -3.11 0.46
N TRP A 180 5.75 -3.75 1.43
CA TRP A 180 5.05 -3.01 2.47
C TRP A 180 5.99 -2.22 3.40
N GLU A 181 7.18 -2.75 3.68
CA GLU A 181 8.20 -2.01 4.44
C GLU A 181 8.67 -0.78 3.66
N ARG A 182 8.97 -0.92 2.35
CA ARG A 182 9.34 0.19 1.46
C ARG A 182 8.26 1.27 1.41
N ILE A 183 7.03 0.86 1.10
CA ILE A 183 5.90 1.79 1.01
C ILE A 183 5.75 2.56 2.33
N TYR A 184 5.86 1.88 3.47
CA TYR A 184 5.73 2.52 4.77
C TYR A 184 6.87 3.50 5.08
N GLU A 185 8.09 3.19 4.64
CA GLU A 185 9.25 4.10 4.74
C GLU A 185 9.06 5.34 3.85
N LEU A 186 8.64 5.13 2.61
CA LEU A 186 8.46 6.20 1.62
C LEU A 186 7.27 7.11 1.92
N LEU A 187 6.19 6.58 2.50
CA LEU A 187 5.05 7.41 2.91
C LEU A 187 5.43 8.55 3.86
N LYS A 188 6.56 8.45 4.57
CA LYS A 188 7.06 9.53 5.43
C LYS A 188 7.63 10.70 4.61
N PHE A 189 8.11 10.45 3.39
CA PHE A 189 8.73 11.44 2.52
C PHE A 189 7.73 12.07 1.53
N ILE A 190 6.60 11.42 1.27
CA ILE A 190 5.58 11.95 0.35
C ILE A 190 5.10 13.36 0.75
N PRO A 191 4.79 13.65 2.03
CA PRO A 191 4.29 14.97 2.41
C PRO A 191 5.25 16.12 2.18
N PRO A 192 6.53 16.05 2.59
CA PRO A 192 7.48 17.13 2.28
C PRO A 192 7.69 17.31 0.77
N VAL A 193 7.72 16.22 -0.01
CA VAL A 193 7.82 16.31 -1.48
C VAL A 193 6.57 16.95 -2.09
N LEU A 194 5.38 16.61 -1.61
CA LEU A 194 4.14 17.28 -2.01
C LEU A 194 4.18 18.78 -1.69
N GLY A 195 4.67 19.17 -0.51
CA GLY A 195 4.83 20.57 -0.13
C GLY A 195 5.72 21.34 -1.11
N VAL A 196 6.88 20.77 -1.45
CA VAL A 196 7.80 21.35 -2.46
C VAL A 196 7.10 21.45 -3.83
N ASN A 197 6.41 20.39 -4.27
CA ASN A 197 5.71 20.39 -5.55
C ASN A 197 4.59 21.44 -5.62
N VAL A 198 3.90 21.71 -4.51
CA VAL A 198 2.90 22.79 -4.44
C VAL A 198 3.56 24.16 -4.63
N VAL A 199 4.72 24.41 -4.00
CA VAL A 199 5.47 25.67 -4.20
C VAL A 199 5.91 25.82 -5.66
N ILE A 200 6.46 24.75 -6.27
CA ILE A 200 6.85 24.75 -7.69
C ILE A 200 5.63 25.00 -8.57
N SER A 201 4.50 24.36 -8.27
CA SER A 201 3.24 24.54 -9.00
C SER A 201 2.74 25.98 -8.94
N PHE A 202 2.89 26.63 -7.78
CA PHE A 202 2.55 28.05 -7.63
C PHE A 202 3.42 28.93 -8.54
N ILE A 203 4.74 28.72 -8.56
CA ILE A 203 5.65 29.45 -9.44
C ILE A 203 5.27 29.25 -10.92
N ILE A 204 5.02 28.02 -11.34
CA ILE A 204 4.64 27.68 -12.72
C ILE A 204 3.31 28.32 -13.10
N SER A 205 2.37 28.48 -12.16
CA SER A 205 1.08 29.09 -12.42
C SER A 205 1.15 30.55 -12.89
N PHE A 206 2.26 31.26 -12.62
CA PHE A 206 2.50 32.59 -13.18
C PHE A 206 3.04 32.58 -14.62
N LEU A 207 3.57 31.45 -15.08
CA LEU A 207 4.17 31.30 -16.40
C LEU A 207 3.16 30.82 -17.45
N ILE A 208 2.02 30.28 -17.04
CA ILE A 208 0.99 29.75 -17.92
C ILE A 208 -0.23 30.66 -17.82
N GLU A 209 -0.74 31.16 -18.96
CA GLU A 209 -1.92 32.06 -18.98
C GLU A 209 -3.24 31.27 -18.91
N ASP A 210 -3.34 30.12 -19.61
CA ASP A 210 -4.54 29.29 -19.66
C ASP A 210 -4.79 28.56 -18.34
N ASN A 211 -5.94 28.82 -17.73
CA ASN A 211 -6.32 28.24 -16.44
C ASN A 211 -6.48 26.72 -16.47
N ASN A 212 -6.94 26.13 -17.58
CA ASN A 212 -7.08 24.67 -17.68
C ASN A 212 -5.71 24.02 -17.72
N ILE A 213 -4.76 24.62 -18.44
CA ILE A 213 -3.38 24.13 -18.53
C ILE A 213 -2.66 24.26 -17.19
N LYS A 214 -2.89 25.35 -16.43
CA LYS A 214 -2.39 25.49 -15.04
C LYS A 214 -2.84 24.33 -14.18
N ILE A 215 -4.12 23.98 -14.21
CA ILE A 215 -4.67 22.87 -13.41
C ILE A 215 -4.03 21.54 -13.81
N ILE A 216 -3.86 21.29 -15.10
CA ILE A 216 -3.20 20.06 -15.60
C ILE A 216 -1.74 20.00 -15.12
N ALA A 217 -0.98 21.08 -15.25
CA ALA A 217 0.42 21.12 -14.79
C ALA A 217 0.54 20.87 -13.27
N LEU A 218 -0.35 21.47 -12.48
CA LEU A 218 -0.44 21.27 -11.05
C LEU A 218 -0.76 19.81 -10.71
N MET A 219 -1.74 19.20 -11.38
CA MET A 219 -2.08 17.79 -11.16
C MET A 219 -0.90 16.85 -11.46
N ILE A 220 -0.16 17.10 -12.54
CA ILE A 220 1.02 16.30 -12.91
C ILE A 220 2.06 16.37 -11.80
N LEU A 221 2.38 17.56 -11.30
CA LEU A 221 3.36 17.74 -10.23
C LEU A 221 2.94 17.09 -8.92
N VAL A 222 1.67 17.20 -8.56
CA VAL A 222 1.13 16.56 -7.35
C VAL A 222 1.18 15.04 -7.44
N MET A 223 0.90 14.49 -8.62
CA MET A 223 0.95 13.05 -8.84
C MET A 223 2.37 12.48 -8.92
N PHE A 224 3.40 13.32 -9.12
CA PHE A 224 4.78 12.88 -9.32
C PHE A 224 5.31 11.90 -8.26
N PRO A 225 5.24 12.17 -6.94
CA PRO A 225 5.74 11.23 -5.92
C PRO A 225 4.96 9.90 -5.90
N ILE A 226 3.67 9.93 -6.24
CA ILE A 226 2.83 8.74 -6.32
C ILE A 226 3.22 7.92 -7.55
N LEU A 227 3.45 8.57 -8.69
CA LEU A 227 3.90 7.91 -9.92
C LEU A 227 5.28 7.27 -9.71
N ASN A 228 6.21 7.99 -9.06
CA ASN A 228 7.52 7.42 -8.72
C ASN A 228 7.38 6.15 -7.89
N LEU A 229 6.56 6.16 -6.85
CA LEU A 229 6.28 4.98 -6.03
C LEU A 229 5.71 3.82 -6.87
N ILE A 230 4.69 4.08 -7.69
CA ILE A 230 4.02 3.05 -8.49
C ILE A 230 4.99 2.41 -9.50
N PHE A 231 5.71 3.22 -10.29
CA PHE A 231 6.63 2.69 -11.31
C PHE A 231 7.81 1.94 -10.69
N SER A 232 8.37 2.44 -9.59
CA SER A 232 9.45 1.75 -8.86
C SER A 232 8.98 0.40 -8.33
N GLU A 233 7.80 0.32 -7.72
CA GLU A 233 7.24 -0.96 -7.25
C GLU A 233 6.94 -1.94 -8.39
N ILE A 234 6.48 -1.46 -9.55
CA ILE A 234 6.28 -2.32 -10.73
C ILE A 234 7.63 -2.92 -11.18
N ILE A 235 8.68 -2.10 -11.29
CA ILE A 235 10.02 -2.58 -11.73
C ILE A 235 10.57 -3.59 -10.71
N LEU A 236 10.47 -3.31 -9.42
CA LEU A 236 10.92 -4.22 -8.37
C LEU A 236 10.12 -5.52 -8.35
N ALA A 237 8.80 -5.47 -8.58
CA ALA A 237 7.97 -6.66 -8.70
C ALA A 237 8.37 -7.53 -9.88
N LEU A 238 8.60 -6.93 -11.04
CA LEU A 238 9.07 -7.65 -12.25
C LEU A 238 10.45 -8.28 -12.02
N LYS A 239 11.37 -7.55 -11.41
CA LYS A 239 12.69 -8.07 -11.04
C LYS A 239 12.59 -9.26 -10.10
N HIS A 240 11.80 -9.15 -9.03
CA HIS A 240 11.56 -10.23 -8.07
C HIS A 240 10.99 -11.49 -8.75
N LEU A 241 10.02 -11.33 -9.65
CA LEU A 241 9.45 -12.46 -10.40
C LEU A 241 10.48 -13.17 -11.28
N ILE A 242 11.45 -12.43 -11.84
CA ILE A 242 12.52 -12.99 -12.66
C ILE A 242 13.54 -13.74 -11.79
N GLU A 243 13.89 -13.19 -10.63
CA GLU A 243 14.90 -13.77 -9.74
C GLU A 243 14.40 -15.03 -9.02
N MET A 244 13.10 -15.12 -8.74
CA MET A 244 12.46 -16.24 -8.03
C MET A 244 11.97 -17.34 -8.99
N LYS A 245 12.77 -17.70 -10.01
CA LYS A 245 12.41 -18.78 -10.96
C LYS A 245 12.63 -20.18 -10.39
N ASN A 246 13.64 -20.35 -9.54
CA ASN A 246 13.97 -21.63 -8.92
C ASN A 246 13.06 -21.84 -7.70
N GLU A 247 12.61 -23.09 -7.48
CA GLU A 247 11.70 -23.43 -6.38
C GLU A 247 12.38 -23.51 -5.00
N ASP A 248 13.21 -22.52 -4.68
CA ASP A 248 13.96 -22.48 -3.43
C ASP A 248 13.24 -21.59 -2.40
N TYR A 249 12.89 -22.18 -1.26
CA TYR A 249 12.32 -21.45 -0.11
C TYR A 249 13.41 -20.72 0.70
N VAL A 250 14.22 -19.92 0.01
CA VAL A 250 15.30 -19.15 0.63
C VAL A 250 14.76 -17.79 1.09
N ILE A 251 14.87 -17.50 2.38
CA ILE A 251 14.59 -16.18 2.91
C ILE A 251 15.76 -15.29 2.49
N ARG A 252 15.54 -14.42 1.49
CA ARG A 252 16.52 -13.45 1.04
C ARG A 252 16.47 -12.23 1.94
N MET A 253 17.63 -11.68 2.26
CA MET A 253 17.69 -10.37 2.90
C MET A 253 17.31 -9.31 1.87
N ARG A 254 16.56 -8.32 2.31
CA ARG A 254 16.15 -7.17 1.51
C ARG A 254 17.38 -6.42 1.02
N ASP A 255 17.47 -6.17 -0.26
CA ASP A 255 18.56 -5.41 -0.91
C ASP A 255 18.20 -3.93 -1.00
N TYR A 256 18.39 -3.20 0.11
CA TYR A 256 18.14 -1.77 0.22
C TYR A 256 18.87 -0.95 -0.84
N GLN A 257 20.11 -1.33 -1.17
CA GLN A 257 20.92 -0.57 -2.11
C GLN A 257 20.34 -0.63 -3.53
N ASN A 258 19.92 -1.81 -3.95
CA ASN A 258 19.28 -1.98 -5.25
C ASN A 258 17.90 -1.30 -5.31
N GLU A 259 17.13 -1.38 -4.23
CA GLU A 259 15.85 -0.69 -4.13
C GLU A 259 16.02 0.82 -4.30
N HIS A 260 16.93 1.46 -3.56
CA HIS A 260 17.23 2.88 -3.71
C HIS A 260 17.64 3.25 -5.13
N ARG A 261 18.51 2.46 -5.76
CA ARG A 261 18.92 2.70 -7.17
C ARG A 261 17.73 2.69 -8.13
N VAL A 262 16.78 1.77 -7.95
CA VAL A 262 15.56 1.73 -8.78
C VAL A 262 14.70 2.96 -8.55
N PHE A 263 14.48 3.36 -7.29
CA PHE A 263 13.70 4.56 -6.97
C PHE A 263 14.35 5.83 -7.51
N ASP A 264 15.66 5.98 -7.38
CA ASP A 264 16.42 7.12 -7.90
C ASP A 264 16.38 7.18 -9.42
N ALA A 265 16.56 6.04 -10.10
CA ALA A 265 16.48 5.96 -11.55
C ALA A 265 15.09 6.35 -12.08
N VAL A 266 14.03 5.81 -11.49
CA VAL A 266 12.65 6.15 -11.85
C VAL A 266 12.37 7.63 -11.56
N PHE A 267 12.83 8.14 -10.42
CA PHE A 267 12.70 9.56 -10.08
C PHE A 267 13.32 10.47 -11.14
N VAL A 268 14.56 10.19 -11.56
CA VAL A 268 15.25 10.98 -12.58
C VAL A 268 14.54 10.92 -13.93
N ILE A 269 14.10 9.71 -14.36
CA ILE A 269 13.37 9.53 -15.63
C ILE A 269 12.06 10.32 -15.62
N LEU A 270 11.28 10.20 -14.54
CA LEU A 270 10.02 10.94 -14.39
C LEU A 270 10.24 12.44 -14.31
N LEU A 271 11.30 12.90 -13.61
CA LEU A 271 11.64 14.31 -13.50
C LEU A 271 11.94 14.90 -14.89
N ILE A 272 12.77 14.22 -15.69
CA ILE A 272 13.07 14.64 -17.07
C ILE A 272 11.79 14.69 -17.92
N PHE A 273 10.99 13.62 -17.87
CA PHE A 273 9.76 13.55 -18.65
C PHE A 273 8.77 14.68 -18.29
N ILE A 274 8.55 14.91 -16.99
CA ILE A 274 7.65 15.96 -16.51
C ILE A 274 8.20 17.36 -16.82
N SER A 275 9.51 17.58 -16.70
CA SER A 275 10.13 18.84 -17.07
C SER A 275 9.93 19.16 -18.54
N ILE A 276 10.15 18.20 -19.45
CA ILE A 276 9.90 18.37 -20.88
C ILE A 276 8.43 18.70 -21.14
N LEU A 277 7.52 17.98 -20.47
CA LEU A 277 6.09 18.20 -20.64
C LEU A 277 5.66 19.61 -20.17
N ILE A 278 6.16 20.06 -19.03
CA ILE A 278 5.87 21.41 -18.51
C ILE A 278 6.44 22.49 -19.42
N ILE A 279 7.69 22.35 -19.89
CA ILE A 279 8.30 23.29 -20.84
C ILE A 279 7.48 23.36 -22.12
N TYR A 280 7.03 22.22 -22.65
CA TYR A 280 6.15 22.17 -23.81
C TYR A 280 4.82 22.93 -23.57
N LEU A 281 4.20 22.74 -22.40
CA LEU A 281 2.97 23.42 -22.04
C LEU A 281 3.18 24.94 -21.93
N VAL A 282 4.26 25.39 -21.29
CA VAL A 282 4.58 26.82 -21.14
C VAL A 282 4.88 27.49 -22.49
N ILE A 283 5.55 26.79 -23.44
CA ILE A 283 5.86 27.37 -24.77
C ILE A 283 4.62 27.44 -25.66
N LYS A 284 3.71 26.49 -25.51
CA LYS A 284 2.56 26.37 -26.40
C LYS A 284 1.37 27.22 -25.95
N TYR A 285 1.24 27.46 -24.65
CA TYR A 285 0.10 28.13 -24.01
C TYR A 285 0.53 29.24 -23.04
#